data_3e3a8f899bf3d369ad5c201a786cc052
#
_entry.id   3e3a8f899bf3d369ad5c201a786cc052
#
_cell.length_a   1.000
_cell.length_b   1.000
_cell.length_c   1.000
_cell.angle_alpha   90.00
_cell.angle_beta   90.00
_cell.angle_gamma   90.00
#
_symmetry.space_group_name_H-M   'P 1'
#
loop_
_entity.id
_entity.type
_entity.pdbx_description
1 polymer ?
#
loop_
_entity_poly.entity_id
_entity_poly.type
_entity_poly.pdbx_seq_one_letter_code
_entity_poly.pdbx_strand_id
1 'polypeptide(L)'
;ICRRFDPDRIAAIKEQYGHSVFITCGKSAYLNNIQIDNYDGTIFTTSGINIIATANATVVQLPVETFDTHNYLAASDTIIAKAGWGTISEALLSKRNLVLIEREGVLEDTENIEELKRRGVAVSIKESNLARIDMQAINELIAENIVREHLDAYHNAMGDIIREL
;
A
#
# COMPACT_ATOMS: atom_id res chain seq x y z
N ILE A 1 14.84 8.05 -0.63
CA ILE A 1 14.60 8.90 0.55
C ILE A 1 13.10 8.85 0.83
N CYS A 2 12.72 8.33 2.00
CA CYS A 2 11.32 8.29 2.44
C CYS A 2 10.91 9.68 2.96
N ARG A 3 9.67 10.09 2.68
CA ARG A 3 9.10 11.32 3.25
C ARG A 3 8.86 11.13 4.75
N ARG A 4 9.00 12.21 5.53
CA ARG A 4 8.74 12.17 6.97
C ARG A 4 7.25 12.04 7.24
N PHE A 5 6.88 11.06 8.03
CA PHE A 5 5.51 10.88 8.50
C PHE A 5 5.14 11.93 9.57
N ASP A 6 3.89 12.40 9.50
CA ASP A 6 3.28 13.27 10.50
C ASP A 6 2.32 12.45 11.37
N PRO A 7 2.69 12.14 12.62
CA PRO A 7 1.86 11.30 13.51
C PRO A 7 0.48 11.88 13.79
N ASP A 8 0.37 13.21 13.94
CA ASP A 8 -0.91 13.87 14.22
C ASP A 8 -1.84 13.80 13.01
N ARG A 9 -1.27 13.99 11.81
CA ARG A 9 -2.02 13.85 10.55
C ARG A 9 -2.49 12.41 10.33
N ILE A 10 -1.63 11.43 10.59
CA ILE A 10 -1.98 10.00 10.49
C ILE A 10 -3.10 9.65 11.47
N ALA A 11 -3.02 10.13 12.72
CA ALA A 11 -4.06 9.90 13.71
C ALA A 11 -5.40 10.51 13.28
N ALA A 12 -5.41 11.74 12.78
CA ALA A 12 -6.60 12.41 12.27
C ALA A 12 -7.24 11.67 11.08
N ILE A 13 -6.42 11.17 10.14
CA ILE A 13 -6.93 10.37 9.01
C ILE A 13 -7.57 9.06 9.52
N LYS A 14 -6.94 8.37 10.46
CA LYS A 14 -7.50 7.14 11.05
C LYS A 14 -8.79 7.38 11.80
N GLU A 15 -8.88 8.47 12.57
CA GLU A 15 -10.09 8.84 13.27
C GLU A 15 -11.25 9.15 12.31
N GLN A 16 -10.95 9.88 11.23
CA GLN A 16 -11.96 10.29 10.25
C GLN A 16 -12.47 9.12 9.39
N TYR A 17 -11.60 8.21 8.97
CA TYR A 17 -11.89 7.22 7.92
C TYR A 17 -11.92 5.78 8.40
N GLY A 18 -11.46 5.49 9.62
CA GLY A 18 -11.43 4.14 10.17
C GLY A 18 -10.44 3.22 9.45
N HIS A 19 -10.77 1.92 9.36
CA HIS A 19 -9.94 0.96 8.64
C HIS A 19 -9.96 1.24 7.14
N SER A 20 -8.80 1.12 6.53
CA SER A 20 -8.66 1.56 5.15
C SER A 20 -7.60 0.78 4.36
N VAL A 21 -7.78 0.79 3.04
CA VAL A 21 -6.81 0.32 2.06
C VAL A 21 -6.38 1.48 1.18
N PHE A 22 -5.08 1.56 0.86
CA PHE A 22 -4.54 2.54 -0.06
C PHE A 22 -4.12 1.86 -1.37
N ILE A 23 -4.72 2.26 -2.48
CA ILE A 23 -4.45 1.68 -3.80
C ILE A 23 -3.75 2.73 -4.67
N THR A 24 -2.54 2.42 -5.14
CA THR A 24 -1.79 3.31 -6.01
C THR A 24 -0.94 2.55 -7.04
N CYS A 25 -1.01 2.98 -8.29
CA CYS A 25 -0.21 2.43 -9.38
C CYS A 25 0.83 3.41 -9.91
N GLY A 26 0.98 4.57 -9.24
CA GLY A 26 1.85 5.66 -9.68
C GLY A 26 1.32 6.35 -10.94
N LYS A 27 2.05 7.36 -11.41
CA LYS A 27 1.62 8.21 -12.55
C LYS A 27 1.67 7.51 -13.93
N SER A 28 2.23 6.32 -14.01
CA SER A 28 2.52 5.62 -15.28
C SER A 28 1.54 4.51 -15.64
N ALA A 29 0.54 4.24 -14.82
CA ALA A 29 -0.47 3.23 -15.13
C ALA A 29 -1.87 3.80 -14.92
N TYR A 30 -2.67 3.80 -15.98
CA TYR A 30 -4.11 4.04 -15.88
C TYR A 30 -4.78 2.68 -15.69
N LEU A 31 -5.23 2.40 -14.48
CA LEU A 31 -6.05 1.24 -14.20
C LEU A 31 -7.52 1.68 -14.24
N ASN A 32 -8.19 1.35 -15.32
CA ASN A 32 -9.62 1.62 -15.48
C ASN A 32 -10.44 0.49 -14.84
N ASN A 33 -11.38 0.86 -13.98
CA ASN A 33 -12.42 -0.02 -13.45
C ASN A 33 -11.90 -1.23 -12.65
N ILE A 34 -11.22 -0.96 -11.54
CA ILE A 34 -10.92 -1.98 -10.54
C ILE A 34 -12.18 -2.22 -9.71
N GLN A 35 -12.72 -3.42 -9.74
CA GLN A 35 -13.79 -3.83 -8.85
C GLN A 35 -13.19 -4.34 -7.54
N ILE A 36 -13.66 -3.82 -6.40
CA ILE A 36 -13.26 -4.25 -5.05
C ILE A 36 -14.45 -4.93 -4.38
N ASP A 37 -14.30 -6.21 -4.07
CA ASP A 37 -15.32 -7.02 -3.39
C ASP A 37 -14.91 -7.32 -1.93
N ASN A 38 -15.90 -7.66 -1.11
CA ASN A 38 -15.75 -8.09 0.29
C ASN A 38 -14.97 -7.10 1.15
N TYR A 39 -15.30 -5.81 1.02
CA TYR A 39 -14.70 -4.74 1.81
C TYR A 39 -15.76 -3.72 2.24
N ASP A 40 -15.68 -3.28 3.49
CA ASP A 40 -16.63 -2.35 4.13
C ASP A 40 -15.96 -1.10 4.70
N GLY A 41 -14.66 -0.92 4.47
CA GLY A 41 -13.88 0.23 4.93
C GLY A 41 -13.70 1.33 3.88
N THR A 42 -12.73 2.19 4.14
CA THR A 42 -12.35 3.27 3.22
C THR A 42 -11.28 2.84 2.24
N ILE A 43 -11.48 3.14 0.97
CA ILE A 43 -10.52 2.88 -0.11
C ILE A 43 -9.94 4.22 -0.55
N PHE A 44 -8.70 4.51 -0.18
CA PHE A 44 -7.97 5.64 -0.73
C PHE A 44 -7.36 5.28 -2.07
N THR A 45 -7.47 6.17 -3.03
CA THR A 45 -6.81 6.02 -4.33
C THR A 45 -6.24 7.34 -4.82
N THR A 46 -5.21 7.26 -5.65
CA THR A 46 -4.64 8.41 -6.34
C THR A 46 -5.34 8.63 -7.68
N SER A 47 -5.16 9.80 -8.29
CA SER A 47 -5.70 10.10 -9.61
C SER A 47 -5.27 9.07 -10.66
N GLY A 48 -6.14 8.77 -11.62
CA GLY A 48 -5.89 7.81 -12.70
C GLY A 48 -6.34 6.37 -12.39
N ILE A 49 -6.91 6.13 -11.21
CA ILE A 49 -7.49 4.83 -10.84
C ILE A 49 -8.98 5.03 -10.62
N ASN A 50 -9.81 4.30 -11.36
CA ASN A 50 -11.25 4.27 -11.15
C ASN A 50 -11.63 2.99 -10.40
N ILE A 51 -12.25 3.14 -9.22
CA ILE A 51 -12.65 2.02 -8.36
C ILE A 51 -14.17 1.89 -8.35
N ILE A 52 -14.63 0.68 -8.56
CA ILE A 52 -16.01 0.27 -8.36
C ILE A 52 -16.04 -0.61 -7.11
N ALA A 53 -16.49 -0.06 -6.00
CA ALA A 53 -16.54 -0.78 -4.74
C ALA A 53 -17.91 -1.40 -4.49
N THR A 54 -17.94 -2.42 -3.63
CA THR A 54 -19.19 -2.94 -3.08
C THR A 54 -19.91 -1.90 -2.22
N ALA A 55 -21.21 -2.07 -2.03
CA ALA A 55 -22.13 -1.07 -1.47
C ALA A 55 -21.75 -0.50 -0.08
N ASN A 56 -20.91 -1.21 0.68
CA ASN A 56 -20.53 -0.82 2.05
C ASN A 56 -19.16 -0.12 2.13
N ALA A 57 -18.39 -0.07 1.04
CA ALA A 57 -17.10 0.61 1.03
C ALA A 57 -17.24 2.08 0.60
N THR A 58 -16.39 2.94 1.17
CA THR A 58 -16.29 4.34 0.80
C THR A 58 -15.03 4.57 -0.04
N VAL A 59 -15.18 5.07 -1.26
CA VAL A 59 -14.04 5.40 -2.12
C VAL A 59 -13.69 6.87 -1.98
N VAL A 60 -12.45 7.16 -1.62
CA VAL A 60 -11.88 8.51 -1.50
C VAL A 60 -10.73 8.67 -2.49
N GLN A 61 -10.99 9.36 -3.58
CA GLN A 61 -9.95 9.70 -4.55
C GLN A 61 -9.21 10.97 -4.07
N LEU A 62 -7.92 10.80 -3.79
CA LEU A 62 -7.07 11.92 -3.38
C LEU A 62 -6.79 12.84 -4.58
N PRO A 63 -6.98 14.16 -4.43
CA PRO A 63 -6.63 15.13 -5.45
C PRO A 63 -5.16 15.03 -5.89
N VAL A 64 -4.87 15.40 -7.13
CA VAL A 64 -3.47 15.37 -7.68
C VAL A 64 -2.53 16.25 -6.86
N GLU A 65 -3.07 17.33 -6.29
CA GLU A 65 -2.36 18.30 -5.46
C GLU A 65 -2.10 17.85 -4.03
N THR A 66 -2.56 16.63 -3.65
CA THR A 66 -2.32 16.10 -2.30
C THR A 66 -0.84 15.80 -2.11
N PHE A 67 -0.15 16.65 -1.34
CA PHE A 67 1.30 16.53 -1.09
C PHE A 67 1.62 15.49 -0.02
N ASP A 68 0.68 15.22 0.88
CA ASP A 68 0.85 14.36 2.06
C ASP A 68 0.28 12.94 1.86
N THR A 69 0.26 12.43 0.63
CA THR A 69 -0.24 11.09 0.29
C THR A 69 0.40 9.98 1.11
N HIS A 70 1.67 10.16 1.53
CA HIS A 70 2.39 9.22 2.40
C HIS A 70 1.77 9.10 3.81
N ASN A 71 1.09 10.14 4.32
CA ASN A 71 0.37 10.05 5.59
C ASN A 71 -0.93 9.24 5.44
N TYR A 72 -1.63 9.35 4.31
CA TYR A 72 -2.76 8.47 3.98
C TYR A 72 -2.33 7.02 3.82
N LEU A 73 -1.19 6.77 3.15
CA LEU A 73 -0.59 5.45 3.06
C LEU A 73 -0.27 4.90 4.47
N ALA A 74 0.40 5.68 5.31
CA ALA A 74 0.76 5.27 6.67
C ALA A 74 -0.46 5.11 7.60
N ALA A 75 -1.57 5.79 7.32
CA ALA A 75 -2.83 5.63 8.04
C ALA A 75 -3.58 4.34 7.64
N SER A 76 -3.38 3.83 6.42
CA SER A 76 -4.06 2.65 5.91
C SER A 76 -3.51 1.35 6.49
N ASP A 77 -4.33 0.30 6.55
CA ASP A 77 -3.92 -1.01 7.08
C ASP A 77 -3.21 -1.85 6.03
N THR A 78 -3.65 -1.73 4.78
CA THR A 78 -3.10 -2.47 3.63
C THR A 78 -2.83 -1.52 2.47
N ILE A 79 -1.70 -1.70 1.82
CA ILE A 79 -1.26 -0.95 0.65
C ILE A 79 -1.23 -1.89 -0.54
N ILE A 80 -1.93 -1.55 -1.62
CA ILE A 80 -1.88 -2.27 -2.91
C ILE A 80 -1.19 -1.36 -3.91
N ALA A 81 -0.02 -1.73 -4.39
CA ALA A 81 0.81 -0.85 -5.21
C ALA A 81 1.72 -1.61 -6.18
N LYS A 82 2.18 -0.92 -7.23
CA LYS A 82 3.30 -1.41 -8.03
C LYS A 82 4.60 -1.41 -7.19
N ALA A 83 5.60 -2.21 -7.60
CA ALA A 83 6.84 -2.41 -6.85
C ALA A 83 7.83 -1.24 -6.97
N GLY A 84 7.35 0.00 -6.78
CA GLY A 84 8.19 1.20 -6.76
C GLY A 84 8.81 1.45 -5.39
N TRP A 85 10.12 1.65 -5.33
CA TRP A 85 10.89 1.81 -4.09
C TRP A 85 10.36 2.89 -3.15
N GLY A 86 9.82 4.01 -3.65
CA GLY A 86 9.23 5.04 -2.80
C GLY A 86 8.06 4.51 -1.98
N THR A 87 7.10 3.86 -2.63
CA THR A 87 5.93 3.28 -1.97
C THR A 87 6.29 2.09 -1.08
N ILE A 88 7.20 1.22 -1.54
CA ILE A 88 7.72 0.10 -0.73
C ILE A 88 8.32 0.63 0.57
N SER A 89 9.22 1.61 0.48
CA SER A 89 9.88 2.19 1.66
C SER A 89 8.89 2.83 2.62
N GLU A 90 7.91 3.57 2.12
CA GLU A 90 6.86 4.19 2.95
C GLU A 90 5.98 3.13 3.63
N ALA A 91 5.60 2.06 2.93
CA ALA A 91 4.80 0.98 3.50
C ALA A 91 5.56 0.21 4.59
N LEU A 92 6.80 -0.18 4.35
CA LEU A 92 7.63 -0.90 5.30
C LEU A 92 7.94 -0.06 6.56
N LEU A 93 8.33 1.20 6.39
CA LEU A 93 8.63 2.10 7.52
C LEU A 93 7.39 2.46 8.34
N SER A 94 6.21 2.50 7.72
CA SER A 94 4.94 2.69 8.44
C SER A 94 4.34 1.39 8.97
N LYS A 95 5.01 0.23 8.75
CA LYS A 95 4.57 -1.09 9.25
C LYS A 95 3.22 -1.52 8.67
N ARG A 96 2.96 -1.23 7.39
CA ARG A 96 1.70 -1.57 6.73
C ARG A 96 1.83 -2.86 5.94
N ASN A 97 0.72 -3.60 5.85
CA ASN A 97 0.67 -4.77 4.97
C ASN A 97 0.85 -4.32 3.52
N LEU A 98 1.78 -4.94 2.82
CA LEU A 98 2.14 -4.56 1.46
C LEU A 98 1.78 -5.66 0.48
N VAL A 99 0.92 -5.31 -0.48
CA VAL A 99 0.49 -6.14 -1.60
C VAL A 99 1.05 -5.53 -2.88
N LEU A 100 1.98 -6.20 -3.53
CA LEU A 100 2.64 -5.71 -4.72
C LEU A 100 1.98 -6.25 -5.99
N ILE A 101 1.87 -5.41 -6.99
CA ILE A 101 1.32 -5.76 -8.30
C ILE A 101 2.45 -6.29 -9.17
N GLU A 102 2.36 -7.56 -9.56
CA GLU A 102 3.29 -8.20 -10.49
C GLU A 102 2.93 -7.80 -11.92
N ARG A 103 3.76 -6.93 -12.52
CA ARG A 103 3.62 -6.50 -13.91
C ARG A 103 4.45 -7.39 -14.83
N GLU A 104 3.87 -7.83 -15.94
CA GLU A 104 4.59 -8.64 -16.92
C GLU A 104 5.69 -7.82 -17.61
N GLY A 105 6.87 -8.43 -17.75
CA GLY A 105 7.99 -7.84 -18.48
C GLY A 105 8.78 -6.75 -17.76
N VAL A 106 8.51 -6.48 -16.48
CA VAL A 106 9.26 -5.50 -15.67
C VAL A 106 10.18 -6.24 -14.71
N LEU A 107 11.42 -6.47 -15.13
CA LEU A 107 12.40 -7.28 -14.37
C LEU A 107 12.68 -6.70 -12.97
N GLU A 108 12.81 -5.39 -12.85
CA GLU A 108 13.03 -4.70 -11.56
C GLU A 108 11.90 -4.97 -10.56
N ASP A 109 10.64 -4.96 -11.03
CA ASP A 109 9.49 -5.29 -10.18
C ASP A 109 9.60 -6.73 -9.69
N THR A 110 9.95 -7.68 -10.55
CA THR A 110 10.05 -9.10 -10.23
C THR A 110 11.09 -9.35 -9.13
N GLU A 111 12.29 -8.80 -9.27
CA GLU A 111 13.36 -8.97 -8.29
C GLU A 111 12.99 -8.39 -6.92
N ASN A 112 12.41 -7.19 -6.91
CA ASN A 112 11.95 -6.54 -5.68
C ASN A 112 10.84 -7.33 -4.99
N ILE A 113 9.86 -7.80 -5.74
CA ILE A 113 8.74 -8.58 -5.22
C ILE A 113 9.22 -9.89 -4.59
N GLU A 114 10.05 -10.65 -5.30
CA GLU A 114 10.56 -11.93 -4.80
C GLU A 114 11.40 -11.77 -3.53
N GLU A 115 12.24 -10.75 -3.45
CA GLU A 115 13.03 -10.49 -2.24
C GLU A 115 12.15 -10.11 -1.04
N LEU A 116 11.13 -9.26 -1.23
CA LEU A 116 10.22 -8.87 -0.15
C LEU A 116 9.33 -10.02 0.31
N LYS A 117 8.87 -10.87 -0.61
CA LYS A 117 8.15 -12.11 -0.29
C LYS A 117 9.03 -13.07 0.52
N ARG A 118 10.28 -13.29 0.07
CA ARG A 118 11.26 -14.13 0.80
C ARG A 118 11.51 -13.62 2.22
N ARG A 119 11.49 -12.32 2.44
CA ARG A 119 11.58 -11.71 3.78
C ARG A 119 10.29 -11.79 4.60
N GLY A 120 9.18 -12.23 4.03
CA GLY A 120 7.89 -12.29 4.70
C GLY A 120 7.31 -10.91 5.07
N VAL A 121 7.58 -9.88 4.26
CA VAL A 121 7.11 -8.50 4.51
C VAL A 121 6.19 -7.95 3.44
N ALA A 122 5.99 -8.70 2.36
CA ALA A 122 5.04 -8.39 1.30
C ALA A 122 4.45 -9.65 0.70
N VAL A 123 3.29 -9.48 0.08
CA VAL A 123 2.67 -10.45 -0.82
C VAL A 123 2.47 -9.83 -2.19
N SER A 124 2.08 -10.61 -3.19
CA SER A 124 1.85 -10.07 -4.52
C SER A 124 0.60 -10.63 -5.18
N ILE A 125 0.07 -9.85 -6.11
CA ILE A 125 -1.03 -10.23 -7.02
C ILE A 125 -0.63 -9.92 -8.45
N LYS A 126 -1.06 -10.75 -9.40
CA LYS A 126 -0.79 -10.50 -10.81
C LYS A 126 -1.59 -9.31 -11.33
N GLU A 127 -1.01 -8.52 -12.22
CA GLU A 127 -1.68 -7.39 -12.88
C GLU A 127 -2.97 -7.85 -13.60
N SER A 128 -3.00 -9.06 -14.16
CA SER A 128 -4.20 -9.65 -14.77
C SER A 128 -5.39 -9.82 -13.82
N ASN A 129 -5.13 -9.87 -12.51
CA ASN A 129 -6.16 -10.03 -11.47
C ASN A 129 -6.67 -8.68 -10.92
N LEU A 130 -6.12 -7.55 -11.38
CA LEU A 130 -6.49 -6.22 -10.87
C LEU A 130 -7.91 -5.78 -11.27
N ALA A 131 -8.46 -6.33 -12.35
CA ALA A 131 -9.83 -5.99 -12.76
C ALA A 131 -10.86 -6.28 -11.66
N ARG A 132 -10.58 -7.28 -10.82
CA ARG A 132 -11.42 -7.63 -9.68
C ARG A 132 -10.57 -8.12 -8.51
N ILE A 133 -10.60 -7.39 -7.40
CA ILE A 133 -9.86 -7.69 -6.18
C ILE A 133 -10.87 -8.10 -5.10
N ASP A 134 -10.72 -9.31 -4.58
CA ASP A 134 -11.44 -9.80 -3.40
C ASP A 134 -10.59 -9.52 -2.16
N MET A 135 -11.03 -8.59 -1.31
CA MET A 135 -10.28 -8.19 -0.13
C MET A 135 -10.25 -9.28 0.95
N GLN A 136 -11.20 -10.20 0.97
CA GLN A 136 -11.12 -11.36 1.85
C GLN A 136 -9.94 -12.26 1.45
N ALA A 137 -9.81 -12.59 0.17
CA ALA A 137 -8.69 -13.38 -0.34
C ALA A 137 -7.33 -12.66 -0.13
N ILE A 138 -7.29 -11.34 -0.26
CA ILE A 138 -6.10 -10.54 0.07
C ILE A 138 -5.72 -10.66 1.54
N ASN A 139 -6.68 -10.55 2.46
CA ASN A 139 -6.43 -10.66 3.89
C ASN A 139 -5.95 -12.07 4.29
N GLU A 140 -6.49 -13.13 3.68
CA GLU A 140 -6.02 -14.50 3.86
C GLU A 140 -4.57 -14.66 3.37
N LEU A 141 -4.25 -14.15 2.18
CA LEU A 141 -2.90 -14.15 1.63
C LEU A 141 -1.89 -13.42 2.54
N ILE A 142 -2.28 -12.27 3.10
CA ILE A 142 -1.48 -11.50 4.07
C ILE A 142 -1.26 -12.32 5.34
N ALA A 143 -2.31 -12.90 5.91
CA ALA A 143 -2.25 -13.65 7.16
C ALA A 143 -1.33 -14.89 7.05
N GLU A 144 -1.30 -15.52 5.89
CA GLU A 144 -0.46 -16.71 5.63
C GLU A 144 1.01 -16.39 5.38
N ASN A 145 1.34 -15.21 4.85
CA ASN A 145 2.66 -14.95 4.28
C ASN A 145 3.41 -13.77 4.91
N ILE A 146 2.73 -12.81 5.56
CA ILE A 146 3.41 -11.69 6.21
C ILE A 146 3.74 -12.05 7.66
N VAL A 147 5.02 -12.03 8.00
CA VAL A 147 5.53 -12.24 9.34
C VAL A 147 5.63 -10.87 10.03
N ARG A 148 4.76 -10.63 11.00
CA ARG A 148 4.65 -9.31 11.65
C ARG A 148 5.96 -8.87 12.30
N GLU A 149 6.69 -9.76 12.96
CA GLU A 149 7.97 -9.48 13.59
C GLU A 149 9.02 -8.99 12.57
N HIS A 150 9.02 -9.54 11.35
CA HIS A 150 9.90 -9.09 10.28
C HIS A 150 9.53 -7.69 9.80
N LEU A 151 8.23 -7.40 9.68
CA LEU A 151 7.73 -6.07 9.30
C LEU A 151 8.05 -5.04 10.39
N ASP A 152 7.87 -5.39 11.65
CA ASP A 152 8.13 -4.51 12.79
C ASP A 152 9.63 -4.18 12.97
N ALA A 153 10.52 -5.03 12.47
CA ALA A 153 11.96 -4.81 12.50
C ALA A 153 12.44 -3.72 11.52
N TYR A 154 11.62 -3.31 10.53
CA TYR A 154 12.01 -2.23 9.61
C TYR A 154 12.08 -0.89 10.33
N HIS A 155 13.18 -0.17 10.14
CA HIS A 155 13.43 1.15 10.69
C HIS A 155 14.18 2.03 9.69
N ASN A 156 14.16 3.33 9.93
CA ASN A 156 14.85 4.28 9.08
C ASN A 156 16.32 4.39 9.49
N ALA A 157 17.20 3.64 8.84
CA ALA A 157 18.63 3.63 9.10
C ALA A 157 19.29 5.03 9.09
N MET A 158 18.76 5.98 8.30
CA MET A 158 19.25 7.37 8.32
C MET A 158 18.98 8.07 9.66
N GLY A 159 17.88 7.74 10.32
CA GLY A 159 17.56 8.28 11.64
C GLY A 159 18.53 7.78 12.73
N ASP A 160 19.03 6.59 12.58
CA ASP A 160 19.99 6.01 13.53
C ASP A 160 21.39 6.62 13.35
N ILE A 161 21.86 6.81 12.12
CA ILE A 161 23.14 7.48 11.82
C ILE A 161 23.19 8.92 12.37
N ILE A 162 22.08 9.67 12.30
CA ILE A 162 22.02 11.05 12.81
C ILE A 162 22.05 11.11 14.34
N ARG A 163 21.58 10.05 15.03
CA ARG A 163 21.60 9.99 16.49
C ARG A 163 22.97 9.63 17.06
N GLU A 164 23.85 9.04 16.26
CA GLU A 164 25.21 8.66 16.62
C GLU A 164 26.24 9.78 16.34
N LEU A 165 25.84 10.87 15.69
CA LEU A 165 26.66 12.06 15.42
C LEU A 165 26.32 13.18 16.41
#